data_f9f4ca84933b739450f69e4b4482dd25
#
_entry.id   f9f4ca84933b739450f69e4b4482dd25
#
_cell.length_a   1.000
_cell.length_b   1.000
_cell.length_c   1.000
_cell.angle_alpha   90.00
_cell.angle_beta   90.00
_cell.angle_gamma   90.00
#
_symmetry.space_group_name_H-M   'P 1'
#
loop_
_entity.id
_entity.type
_entity.pdbx_description
1 polymer ?
#
loop_
_entity_poly.entity_id
_entity_poly.type
_entity_poly.pdbx_seq_one_letter_code
_entity_poly.pdbx_strand_id
1 'polypeptide(L)'
;MWNRGHFGDYQSNKSALFDAWSQTGARNTPFDQKFYLILNVAVGGTNGFFKDGVGNKPWGDGSLTGPKEFWDARALWGPTWGEPDERGMTIKSVKMYNEGSC
;
A
#
# COMPACT_ATOMS: atom_id res chain seq x y z
N MET A 1 14.50 -6.51 -13.30
CA MET A 1 13.15 -5.95 -13.10
C MET A 1 12.59 -5.44 -14.42
N TRP A 2 13.25 -4.53 -15.11
CA TRP A 2 12.78 -3.87 -16.31
C TRP A 2 12.47 -4.83 -17.46
N ASN A 3 13.32 -5.84 -17.69
CA ASN A 3 13.06 -6.87 -18.71
C ASN A 3 11.81 -7.72 -18.44
N ARG A 4 11.43 -7.89 -17.17
CA ARG A 4 10.18 -8.59 -16.79
C ARG A 4 8.95 -7.71 -16.89
N GLY A 5 9.12 -6.41 -16.76
CA GLY A 5 8.04 -5.43 -16.90
C GLY A 5 7.75 -5.05 -18.33
N HIS A 6 8.54 -5.54 -19.29
CA HIS A 6 8.38 -5.22 -20.72
C HIS A 6 8.32 -3.73 -21.00
N PHE A 7 9.06 -2.94 -20.21
CA PHE A 7 9.22 -1.51 -20.46
C PHE A 7 9.99 -1.32 -21.78
N GLY A 8 9.50 -0.46 -22.64
CA GLY A 8 10.01 -0.27 -23.98
C GLY A 8 9.31 -1.12 -25.05
N ASP A 9 8.55 -2.15 -24.67
CA ASP A 9 7.72 -2.89 -25.61
C ASP A 9 6.51 -2.05 -26.05
N TYR A 10 6.09 -2.24 -27.29
CA TYR A 10 4.91 -1.56 -27.79
C TYR A 10 3.63 -2.19 -27.23
N GLN A 11 2.74 -1.35 -26.77
CA GLN A 11 1.38 -1.75 -26.41
C GLN A 11 0.51 -1.91 -27.66
N SER A 12 -0.72 -2.40 -27.49
CA SER A 12 -1.68 -2.59 -28.57
C SER A 12 -1.97 -1.32 -29.39
N ASN A 13 -1.76 -0.15 -28.80
CA ASN A 13 -1.87 1.16 -29.46
C ASN A 13 -0.57 1.61 -30.15
N LYS A 14 0.44 0.76 -30.22
CA LYS A 14 1.78 1.06 -30.75
C LYS A 14 2.56 2.16 -30.00
N SER A 15 2.19 2.46 -28.78
CA SER A 15 2.96 3.33 -27.90
C SER A 15 3.86 2.50 -27.01
N ALA A 16 5.16 2.82 -26.98
CA ALA A 16 6.08 2.20 -26.02
C ALA A 16 5.78 2.69 -24.61
N LEU A 17 5.89 1.80 -23.63
CA LEU A 17 5.87 2.21 -22.23
C LEU A 17 7.10 3.08 -21.93
N PHE A 18 6.87 4.25 -21.38
CA PHE A 18 7.95 5.13 -20.97
C PHE A 18 8.66 4.55 -19.75
N ASP A 19 9.93 4.24 -19.89
CA ASP A 19 10.80 3.83 -18.80
C ASP A 19 11.49 5.05 -18.20
N ALA A 20 10.89 5.61 -17.16
CA ALA A 20 11.39 6.81 -16.49
C ALA A 20 12.71 6.56 -15.72
N TRP A 21 13.07 5.32 -15.47
CA TRP A 21 14.16 4.97 -14.58
C TRP A 21 15.42 4.48 -15.29
N SER A 22 15.30 4.01 -16.53
CA SER A 22 16.45 3.48 -17.30
C SER A 22 17.55 4.50 -17.53
N GLN A 23 17.22 5.79 -17.49
CA GLN A 23 18.14 6.89 -17.74
C GLN A 23 18.86 7.40 -16.49
N THR A 24 18.46 6.96 -15.30
CA THR A 24 18.86 7.58 -14.04
C THR A 24 19.76 6.72 -13.18
N GLY A 25 19.97 5.45 -13.49
CA GLY A 25 20.74 4.56 -12.63
C GLY A 25 20.98 3.17 -13.18
N ALA A 26 21.31 2.26 -12.27
CA ALA A 26 21.56 0.87 -12.56
C ALA A 26 20.27 0.11 -12.91
N ARG A 27 20.41 -1.16 -13.34
CA ARG A 27 19.26 -2.01 -13.72
C ARG A 27 18.23 -2.23 -12.61
N ASN A 28 18.60 -1.98 -11.36
CA ASN A 28 17.73 -2.10 -10.20
C ASN A 28 17.12 -0.77 -9.74
N THR A 29 17.38 0.33 -10.46
CA THR A 29 16.73 1.62 -10.16
C THR A 29 15.20 1.49 -10.25
N PRO A 30 14.41 2.03 -9.30
CA PRO A 30 14.80 2.90 -8.18
C PRO A 30 15.26 2.17 -6.90
N PHE A 31 15.51 0.87 -6.95
CA PHE A 31 15.84 0.04 -5.79
C PHE A 31 17.37 -0.09 -5.57
N ASP A 32 18.14 0.84 -6.09
CA ASP A 32 19.62 0.93 -5.99
C ASP A 32 20.10 1.85 -4.86
N GLN A 33 19.17 2.33 -4.04
CA GLN A 33 19.44 3.20 -2.90
C GLN A 33 19.32 2.42 -1.58
N LYS A 34 19.79 3.03 -0.50
CA LYS A 34 19.57 2.49 0.85
C LYS A 34 18.11 2.69 1.22
N PHE A 35 17.43 1.61 1.52
CA PHE A 35 16.03 1.61 1.95
C PHE A 35 15.92 1.23 3.42
N TYR A 36 14.85 1.68 4.04
CA TYR A 36 14.39 1.18 5.32
C TYR A 36 12.94 0.68 5.17
N LEU A 37 12.58 -0.28 6.00
CA LEU A 37 11.27 -0.87 5.97
C LEU A 37 10.29 0.00 6.76
N ILE A 38 9.17 0.35 6.14
CA ILE A 38 8.03 1.00 6.78
C ILE A 38 6.87 0.01 6.77
N LEU A 39 6.32 -0.25 7.94
CA LEU A 39 5.15 -1.10 8.11
C LEU A 39 4.03 -0.24 8.68
N ASN A 40 2.84 -0.32 8.09
CA ASN A 40 1.67 0.41 8.54
C ASN A 40 0.40 -0.42 8.38
N VAL A 41 -0.63 -0.06 9.12
CA VAL A 41 -1.99 -0.58 8.94
C VAL A 41 -2.86 0.55 8.44
N ALA A 42 -3.46 0.36 7.27
CA ALA A 42 -4.44 1.28 6.71
C ALA A 42 -5.84 0.85 7.17
N VAL A 43 -6.55 1.74 7.84
CA VAL A 43 -7.90 1.46 8.35
C VAL A 43 -8.95 1.61 7.26
N GLY A 44 -8.71 2.45 6.27
CA GLY A 44 -9.64 2.66 5.18
C GLY A 44 -9.27 3.85 4.29
N GLY A 45 -10.17 4.20 3.41
CA GLY A 45 -9.99 5.33 2.49
C GLY A 45 -11.32 5.81 1.93
N THR A 46 -11.29 6.94 1.24
CA THR A 46 -12.45 7.59 0.64
C THR A 46 -12.42 7.51 -0.89
N ASN A 47 -11.70 6.54 -1.45
CA ASN A 47 -11.41 6.42 -2.88
C ASN A 47 -12.18 5.28 -3.57
N GLY A 48 -13.25 4.78 -2.96
CA GLY A 48 -14.10 3.73 -3.52
C GLY A 48 -13.59 2.31 -3.34
N PHE A 49 -12.42 2.10 -2.74
CA PHE A 49 -11.91 0.74 -2.47
C PHE A 49 -12.82 -0.01 -1.50
N PHE A 50 -13.26 0.65 -0.45
CA PHE A 50 -14.28 0.14 0.47
C PHE A 50 -15.62 0.73 0.07
N LYS A 51 -16.51 -0.09 -0.51
CA LYS A 51 -17.80 0.36 -1.03
C LYS A 51 -18.70 0.91 0.05
N ASP A 52 -19.43 1.97 -0.27
CA ASP A 52 -20.47 2.52 0.60
C ASP A 52 -21.58 1.49 0.83
N GLY A 53 -22.14 1.52 2.04
CA GLY A 53 -23.21 0.60 2.45
C GLY A 53 -22.76 -0.83 2.75
N VAL A 54 -21.45 -1.12 2.71
CA VAL A 54 -20.90 -2.44 3.05
C VAL A 54 -20.15 -2.36 4.37
N GLY A 55 -20.35 -3.36 5.24
CA GLY A 55 -19.62 -3.48 6.52
C GLY A 55 -19.89 -2.36 7.51
N ASN A 56 -21.01 -1.67 7.40
CA ASN A 56 -21.35 -0.51 8.23
C ASN A 56 -20.28 0.59 8.22
N LYS A 57 -19.60 0.77 7.10
CA LYS A 57 -18.61 1.83 6.90
C LYS A 57 -19.24 3.19 7.27
N PRO A 58 -18.70 3.91 8.27
CA PRO A 58 -19.35 5.13 8.77
C PRO A 58 -19.07 6.39 7.95
N TRP A 59 -18.18 6.33 6.97
CA TRP A 59 -17.91 7.46 6.06
C TRP A 59 -18.32 7.13 4.64
N GLY A 60 -18.65 8.15 3.84
CA GLY A 60 -18.91 8.03 2.41
C GLY A 60 -17.65 8.13 1.56
N ASP A 61 -17.68 7.56 0.37
CA ASP A 61 -16.63 7.79 -0.63
C ASP A 61 -16.62 9.25 -1.05
N GLY A 62 -15.43 9.82 -1.21
CA GLY A 62 -15.25 11.25 -1.46
C GLY A 62 -15.47 12.16 -0.25
N SER A 63 -15.75 11.60 0.96
CA SER A 63 -15.90 12.41 2.17
C SER A 63 -14.60 13.16 2.49
N LEU A 64 -14.73 14.47 2.72
CA LEU A 64 -13.64 15.32 3.20
C LEU A 64 -13.44 15.22 4.72
N THR A 65 -14.39 14.61 5.42
CA THR A 65 -14.40 14.43 6.88
C THR A 65 -14.33 12.98 7.31
N GLY A 66 -13.95 12.07 6.41
CA GLY A 66 -13.86 10.63 6.67
C GLY A 66 -13.17 10.24 7.97
N PRO A 67 -11.99 10.81 8.33
CA PRO A 67 -11.34 10.51 9.60
C PRO A 67 -12.18 10.90 10.82
N LYS A 68 -12.91 12.01 10.75
CA LYS A 68 -13.82 12.42 11.81
C LYS A 68 -15.02 11.50 11.91
N GLU A 69 -15.66 11.16 10.80
CA GLU A 69 -16.80 10.23 10.73
C GLU A 69 -16.41 8.86 11.27
N PHE A 70 -15.22 8.35 10.93
CA PHE A 70 -14.66 7.14 11.51
C PHE A 70 -14.56 7.25 13.05
N TRP A 71 -13.97 8.32 13.55
CA TRP A 71 -13.79 8.51 14.98
C TRP A 71 -15.12 8.68 15.73
N ASP A 72 -16.06 9.41 15.17
CA ASP A 72 -17.40 9.60 15.77
C ASP A 72 -18.15 8.27 15.90
N ALA A 73 -17.92 7.35 14.97
CA ALA A 73 -18.49 6.01 14.98
C ALA A 73 -17.74 4.99 15.89
N ARG A 74 -16.78 5.43 16.70
CA ARG A 74 -15.93 4.52 17.50
C ARG A 74 -16.69 3.58 18.44
N ALA A 75 -17.90 3.94 18.87
CA ALA A 75 -18.74 3.07 19.66
C ALA A 75 -19.22 1.81 18.91
N LEU A 76 -19.26 1.88 17.57
CA LEU A 76 -19.67 0.77 16.71
C LEU A 76 -18.48 -0.17 16.41
N TRP A 77 -17.35 0.38 15.95
CA TRP A 77 -16.22 -0.44 15.55
C TRP A 77 -15.26 -0.78 16.69
N GLY A 78 -15.16 0.06 17.71
CA GLY A 78 -14.22 -0.12 18.81
C GLY A 78 -14.33 -1.48 19.52
N PRO A 79 -15.53 -1.96 19.87
CA PRO A 79 -15.70 -3.28 20.48
C PRO A 79 -15.27 -4.46 19.58
N THR A 80 -15.21 -4.26 18.27
CA THR A 80 -14.82 -5.32 17.32
C THR A 80 -13.31 -5.53 17.23
N TRP A 81 -12.50 -4.65 17.82
CA TRP A 81 -11.05 -4.69 17.72
C TRP A 81 -10.37 -5.58 18.76
N GLY A 82 -11.16 -6.28 19.59
CA GLY A 82 -10.62 -7.17 20.60
C GLY A 82 -9.85 -6.47 21.73
N GLU A 83 -9.01 -7.22 22.39
CA GLU A 83 -8.16 -6.72 23.49
C GLU A 83 -7.02 -5.84 22.95
N PRO A 84 -6.37 -5.03 23.81
CA PRO A 84 -5.30 -4.12 23.37
C PRO A 84 -4.19 -4.78 22.58
N ASP A 85 -3.82 -6.01 22.92
CA ASP A 85 -2.76 -6.77 22.25
C ASP A 85 -3.17 -7.33 20.87
N GLU A 86 -4.47 -7.34 20.58
CA GLU A 86 -5.05 -7.79 19.31
C GLU A 86 -5.31 -6.64 18.34
N ARG A 87 -5.18 -5.40 18.81
CA ARG A 87 -5.44 -4.20 18.02
C ARG A 87 -4.25 -3.84 17.18
N GLY A 88 -4.34 -4.15 15.89
CA GLY A 88 -3.32 -3.76 14.93
C GLY A 88 -2.57 -4.93 14.32
N MET A 89 -1.37 -4.66 13.83
CA MET A 89 -0.52 -5.63 13.15
C MET A 89 0.57 -6.13 14.09
N THR A 90 0.60 -7.45 14.31
CA THR A 90 1.67 -8.09 15.07
C THR A 90 2.72 -8.67 14.12
N ILE A 91 3.98 -8.28 14.28
CA ILE A 91 5.10 -8.72 13.46
C ILE A 91 6.01 -9.61 14.32
N LYS A 92 6.08 -10.90 13.98
CA LYS A 92 6.95 -11.85 14.69
C LYS A 92 8.43 -11.70 14.32
N SER A 93 8.71 -11.41 13.06
CA SER A 93 10.10 -11.22 12.62
C SER A 93 10.17 -10.44 11.32
N VAL A 94 11.27 -9.72 11.13
CA VAL A 94 11.69 -9.15 9.86
C VAL A 94 13.06 -9.72 9.53
N LYS A 95 13.21 -10.26 8.32
CA LYS A 95 14.47 -10.85 7.86
C LYS A 95 14.90 -10.16 6.57
N MET A 96 16.13 -9.67 6.54
CA MET A 96 16.75 -9.09 5.35
C MET A 96 17.95 -9.97 4.97
N TYR A 97 18.05 -10.27 3.69
CA TYR A 97 19.12 -11.12 3.15
C TYR A 97 19.97 -10.30 2.19
N ASN A 98 21.28 -10.42 2.32
CA ASN A 98 22.21 -9.92 1.32
C ASN A 98 22.51 -11.00 0.28
N GLU A 99 22.71 -10.58 -0.96
CA GLU A 99 23.17 -11.48 -2.02
C GLU A 99 24.59 -11.96 -1.69
N GLY A 100 24.82 -13.28 -1.66
CA GLY A 100 26.16 -13.84 -1.51
C GLY A 100 26.50 -14.49 -0.17
N SER A 101 25.57 -14.61 0.75
CA SER A 101 25.78 -15.36 2.01
C SER A 101 24.96 -16.65 1.99
N CYS A 102 25.42 -17.66 1.29
CA CYS A 102 25.02 -19.07 1.45
C CYS A 102 26.12 -19.83 2.18
#